data_c06ced6e09ac2a18e97a68eca5affc70
#
_entry.id   c06ced6e09ac2a18e97a68eca5affc70
#
_cell.length_a   1.000
_cell.length_b   1.000
_cell.length_c   1.000
_cell.angle_alpha   90.00
_cell.angle_beta   90.00
_cell.angle_gamma   90.00
#
_symmetry.space_group_name_H-M   'P 1'
#
loop_
_entity.id
_entity.type
_entity.pdbx_description
1 polymer ?
#
loop_
_entity_poly.entity_id
_entity_poly.type
_entity_poly.pdbx_seq_one_letter_code
_entity_poly.pdbx_strand_id
1 'polypeptide(L)'
;MGKDNDRGFKVITAFIKPGFRLRFSPTIIGAENIPKDGAVVIAGNHKNISDQFLVFLATKRVVNYMAKREYFDGALAPLFRWAGCIPVNRDGFDAAAVRRAIKILKRGGAVGIFP
;
A
#
# COMPACT_ATOMS: atom_id res chain seq x y z
N MET A 1 -11.98 -5.86 3.76
CA MET A 1 -11.78 -4.63 3.03
C MET A 1 -12.77 -4.56 1.91
N GLY A 2 -13.49 -3.48 1.83
CA GLY A 2 -14.53 -3.32 0.86
C GLY A 2 -14.21 -2.28 -0.19
N LYS A 3 -15.21 -1.95 -0.99
CA LYS A 3 -15.09 -0.93 -2.04
C LYS A 3 -14.72 0.45 -1.49
N ASP A 4 -15.10 0.75 -0.24
CA ASP A 4 -14.81 2.04 0.38
C ASP A 4 -13.31 2.23 0.58
N ASN A 5 -12.61 1.17 0.97
CA ASN A 5 -11.15 1.24 1.12
C ASN A 5 -10.46 1.44 -0.23
N ASP A 6 -10.95 0.77 -1.28
CA ASP A 6 -10.41 0.93 -2.63
C ASP A 6 -10.65 2.35 -3.14
N ARG A 7 -11.83 2.90 -2.86
CA ARG A 7 -12.15 4.28 -3.21
C ARG A 7 -11.23 5.26 -2.48
N GLY A 8 -11.03 5.05 -1.19
CA GLY A 8 -10.15 5.89 -0.38
C GLY A 8 -8.73 5.88 -0.90
N PHE A 9 -8.21 4.71 -1.22
CA PHE A 9 -6.89 4.58 -1.81
C PHE A 9 -6.77 5.38 -3.10
N LYS A 10 -7.74 5.24 -4.00
CA LYS A 10 -7.73 5.93 -5.29
C LYS A 10 -7.79 7.45 -5.13
N VAL A 11 -8.62 7.94 -4.22
CA VAL A 11 -8.73 9.38 -3.95
C VAL A 11 -7.43 9.92 -3.39
N ILE A 12 -6.86 9.25 -2.39
CA ILE A 12 -5.62 9.69 -1.76
C ILE A 12 -4.49 9.73 -2.78
N THR A 13 -4.32 8.69 -3.57
CA THR A 13 -3.23 8.63 -4.55
C THR A 13 -3.42 9.64 -5.68
N ALA A 14 -4.66 9.93 -6.06
CA ALA A 14 -4.94 10.94 -7.08
C ALA A 14 -4.46 12.32 -6.65
N PHE A 15 -4.56 12.66 -5.35
CA PHE A 15 -4.07 13.92 -4.84
C PHE A 15 -2.56 13.92 -4.60
N ILE A 16 -2.00 12.79 -4.18
CA ILE A 16 -0.59 12.70 -3.81
C ILE A 16 0.32 12.58 -5.03
N LYS A 17 -0.07 11.80 -6.05
CA LYS A 17 0.79 11.50 -7.20
C LYS A 17 1.36 12.72 -7.92
N PRO A 18 0.56 13.73 -8.28
CA PRO A 18 1.10 14.89 -9.01
C PRO A 18 2.17 15.62 -8.22
N GLY A 19 1.91 15.88 -6.93
CA GLY A 19 2.86 16.59 -6.08
C GLY A 19 4.13 15.79 -5.84
N PHE A 20 4.00 14.50 -5.62
CA PHE A 20 5.14 13.62 -5.40
C PHE A 20 6.00 13.50 -6.65
N ARG A 21 5.35 13.37 -7.81
CA ARG A 21 6.05 13.30 -9.10
C ARG A 21 6.80 14.59 -9.39
N LEU A 22 6.19 15.72 -9.10
CA LEU A 22 6.81 17.03 -9.27
C LEU A 22 8.02 17.22 -8.34
N ARG A 23 7.89 16.77 -7.10
CA ARG A 23 8.94 16.95 -6.08
C ARG A 23 10.16 16.06 -6.32
N PHE A 24 9.96 14.81 -6.74
CA PHE A 24 11.03 13.82 -6.84
C PHE A 24 11.39 13.43 -8.26
N SER A 25 10.48 13.60 -9.21
CA SER A 25 10.68 13.24 -10.62
C SER A 25 11.35 11.87 -10.79
N PRO A 26 10.80 10.81 -10.19
CA PRO A 26 11.46 9.51 -10.23
C PRO A 26 11.46 8.91 -11.63
N THR A 27 12.51 8.15 -11.92
CA THR A 27 12.57 7.30 -13.11
C THR A 27 12.08 5.91 -12.73
N ILE A 28 11.06 5.42 -13.41
CA ILE A 28 10.45 4.12 -13.12
C ILE A 28 10.77 3.17 -14.26
N ILE A 29 11.45 2.06 -13.93
CA ILE A 29 11.84 1.05 -14.90
C ILE A 29 11.18 -0.27 -14.51
N GLY A 30 10.58 -0.96 -15.48
CA GLY A 30 9.97 -2.27 -15.25
C GLY A 30 8.57 -2.25 -14.67
N ALA A 31 7.87 -1.10 -14.70
CA ALA A 31 6.51 -1.01 -14.21
C ALA A 31 5.57 -2.00 -14.90
N GLU A 32 5.85 -2.35 -16.14
CA GLU A 32 5.08 -3.33 -16.91
C GLU A 32 5.16 -4.73 -16.32
N ASN A 33 6.12 -5.00 -15.46
CA ASN A 33 6.25 -6.29 -14.78
C ASN A 33 5.25 -6.45 -13.63
N ILE A 34 4.59 -5.37 -13.20
CA ILE A 34 3.57 -5.45 -12.17
C ILE A 34 2.27 -5.91 -12.83
N PRO A 35 1.72 -7.08 -12.44
CA PRO A 35 0.47 -7.56 -13.02
C PRO A 35 -0.66 -6.56 -12.81
N LYS A 36 -1.47 -6.33 -13.83
CA LYS A 36 -2.62 -5.43 -13.74
C LYS A 36 -3.77 -6.05 -12.97
N ASP A 37 -3.88 -7.36 -13.01
CA ASP A 37 -4.96 -8.11 -12.38
C ASP A 37 -4.37 -9.31 -11.66
N GLY A 38 -5.16 -9.88 -10.75
CA GLY A 38 -4.78 -11.09 -10.03
C GLY A 38 -3.97 -10.80 -8.78
N ALA A 39 -3.81 -11.83 -7.96
CA ALA A 39 -3.09 -11.73 -6.70
C ALA A 39 -1.61 -11.45 -6.93
N VAL A 40 -1.08 -10.48 -6.19
CA VAL A 40 0.35 -10.16 -6.26
C VAL A 40 0.82 -9.59 -4.93
N VAL A 41 2.02 -9.95 -4.53
CA VAL A 41 2.71 -9.37 -3.39
C VAL A 41 3.84 -8.50 -3.95
N ILE A 42 3.81 -7.22 -3.60
CA ILE A 42 4.86 -6.27 -3.98
C ILE A 42 5.74 -6.04 -2.78
N ALA A 43 6.99 -6.48 -2.87
CA ALA A 43 7.94 -6.36 -1.77
C ALA A 43 9.09 -5.45 -2.18
N GLY A 44 9.51 -4.58 -1.28
CA GLY A 44 10.59 -3.64 -1.55
C GLY A 44 11.38 -3.30 -0.31
N ASN A 45 12.57 -2.75 -0.51
CA ASN A 45 13.38 -2.27 0.60
C ASN A 45 12.76 -1.02 1.20
N HIS A 46 12.65 -0.99 2.53
CA HIS A 46 12.06 0.14 3.23
C HIS A 46 13.15 0.96 3.91
N LYS A 47 13.43 2.13 3.37
CA LYS A 47 14.40 3.05 3.96
C LYS A 47 13.73 4.22 4.66
N ASN A 48 12.57 4.64 4.15
CA ASN A 48 11.79 5.70 4.79
C ASN A 48 10.32 5.58 4.37
N ILE A 49 9.48 6.42 4.98
CA ILE A 49 8.02 6.34 4.77
C ILE A 49 7.61 6.66 3.33
N SER A 50 8.44 7.35 2.56
CA SER A 50 8.07 7.71 1.20
C SER A 50 8.27 6.59 0.18
N ASP A 51 8.81 5.43 0.58
CA ASP A 51 9.09 4.34 -0.35
C ASP A 51 7.81 3.80 -1.02
N GLN A 52 6.70 3.71 -0.28
CA GLN A 52 5.45 3.25 -0.86
C GLN A 52 4.87 4.22 -1.89
N PHE A 53 5.22 5.50 -1.82
CA PHE A 53 4.76 6.47 -2.81
C PHE A 53 5.39 6.23 -4.18
N LEU A 54 6.60 5.67 -4.21
CA LEU A 54 7.24 5.29 -5.47
C LEU A 54 6.45 4.16 -6.16
N VAL A 55 5.89 3.24 -5.39
CA VAL A 55 5.04 2.19 -5.93
C VAL A 55 3.74 2.78 -6.47
N PHE A 56 3.17 3.80 -5.81
CA PHE A 56 1.99 4.50 -6.32
C PHE A 56 2.22 5.04 -7.73
N LEU A 57 3.42 5.52 -8.02
CA LEU A 57 3.75 6.05 -9.34
C LEU A 57 3.98 4.94 -10.38
N ALA A 58 4.35 3.75 -9.92
CA ALA A 58 4.65 2.63 -10.80
C ALA A 58 3.41 1.89 -11.28
N THR A 59 2.33 1.92 -10.52
CA THR A 59 1.11 1.20 -10.87
C THR A 59 -0.14 1.99 -10.51
N LYS A 60 -1.20 1.81 -11.29
CA LYS A 60 -2.50 2.40 -11.02
C LYS A 60 -3.39 1.53 -10.14
N ARG A 61 -3.00 0.27 -9.93
CA ARG A 61 -3.87 -0.62 -9.16
C ARG A 61 -3.80 -0.32 -7.67
N VAL A 62 -4.85 -0.70 -6.97
CA VAL A 62 -4.94 -0.56 -5.51
C VAL A 62 -3.97 -1.54 -4.86
N VAL A 63 -3.10 -1.04 -3.99
CA VAL A 63 -2.17 -1.86 -3.22
C VAL A 63 -2.45 -1.65 -1.75
N ASN A 64 -2.70 -2.73 -1.03
CA ASN A 64 -2.95 -2.69 0.40
C ASN A 64 -1.63 -2.91 1.13
N TYR A 65 -1.06 -1.82 1.65
CA TYR A 65 0.25 -1.85 2.29
C TYR A 65 0.17 -2.30 3.74
N MET A 66 1.13 -3.08 4.16
CA MET A 66 1.34 -3.36 5.58
C MET A 66 2.06 -2.18 6.20
N ALA A 67 1.50 -1.64 7.29
CA ALA A 67 2.05 -0.48 7.98
C ALA A 67 2.11 -0.75 9.48
N LYS A 68 3.07 -0.11 10.14
CA LYS A 68 3.21 -0.25 11.59
C LYS A 68 1.90 0.08 12.30
N ARG A 69 1.53 -0.73 13.27
CA ARG A 69 0.30 -0.53 14.04
C ARG A 69 0.24 0.85 14.69
N GLU A 70 1.38 1.39 15.11
CA GLU A 70 1.47 2.69 15.75
C GLU A 70 0.93 3.82 14.87
N TYR A 71 1.01 3.68 13.56
CA TYR A 71 0.46 4.69 12.64
C TYR A 71 -1.06 4.78 12.75
N PHE A 72 -1.72 3.74 13.24
CA PHE A 72 -3.17 3.70 13.39
C PHE A 72 -3.64 4.29 14.72
N ASP A 73 -2.71 4.68 15.59
CA ASP A 73 -3.02 5.33 16.87
C ASP A 73 -2.86 6.84 16.82
N GLY A 74 -2.27 7.36 15.74
CA GLY A 74 -2.00 8.79 15.60
C GLY A 74 -3.12 9.57 14.91
N ALA A 75 -2.85 10.83 14.66
CA ALA A 75 -3.80 11.74 14.02
C ALA A 75 -4.14 11.33 12.59
N LEU A 76 -3.24 10.60 11.92
CA LEU A 76 -3.44 10.14 10.56
C LEU A 76 -4.10 8.76 10.48
N ALA A 77 -4.51 8.18 11.61
CA ALA A 77 -5.13 6.86 11.62
C ALA A 77 -6.31 6.73 10.66
N PRO A 78 -7.26 7.68 10.60
CA PRO A 78 -8.36 7.57 9.64
C PRO A 78 -7.88 7.51 8.19
N LEU A 79 -6.81 8.23 7.87
CA LEU A 79 -6.23 8.23 6.52
C LEU A 79 -5.67 6.85 6.16
N PHE A 80 -4.91 6.23 7.07
CA PHE A 80 -4.36 4.89 6.85
C PHE A 80 -5.46 3.84 6.69
N ARG A 81 -6.52 3.92 7.51
CA ARG A 81 -7.65 3.00 7.40
C ARG A 81 -8.38 3.19 6.09
N TRP A 82 -8.62 4.42 5.69
CA TRP A 82 -9.32 4.73 4.46
C TRP A 82 -8.53 4.28 3.22
N ALA A 83 -7.20 4.38 3.29
CA ALA A 83 -6.33 3.90 2.22
C ALA A 83 -6.24 2.38 2.15
N GLY A 84 -6.81 1.66 3.11
CA GLY A 84 -6.81 0.20 3.11
C GLY A 84 -5.51 -0.41 3.60
N CYS A 85 -4.74 0.31 4.39
CA CYS A 85 -3.51 -0.21 4.97
C CYS A 85 -3.81 -1.29 6.01
N ILE A 86 -2.93 -2.27 6.12
CA ILE A 86 -3.04 -3.38 7.05
C ILE A 86 -2.16 -3.09 8.26
N PRO A 87 -2.73 -2.94 9.47
CA PRO A 87 -1.90 -2.70 10.66
C PRO A 87 -1.12 -3.96 11.02
N VAL A 88 0.17 -3.80 11.29
CA VAL A 88 1.07 -4.90 11.62
C VAL A 88 1.81 -4.60 12.92
N ASN A 89 1.76 -5.55 13.85
CA ASN A 89 2.58 -5.52 15.04
C ASN A 89 3.93 -6.15 14.70
N ARG A 90 4.99 -5.37 14.75
CA ARG A 90 6.33 -5.83 14.34
C ARG A 90 7.13 -6.51 15.46
N ASP A 91 6.55 -6.58 16.64
CA ASP A 91 7.23 -7.21 17.80
C ASP A 91 7.16 -8.74 17.77
N GLY A 92 6.56 -9.33 16.74
CA GLY A 92 6.46 -10.77 16.59
C GLY A 92 5.59 -11.14 15.40
N PHE A 93 5.17 -12.40 15.37
CA PHE A 93 4.28 -12.88 14.32
C PHE A 93 2.88 -12.31 14.51
N ASP A 94 2.36 -11.66 13.49
CA ASP A 94 1.02 -11.08 13.52
C ASP A 94 0.07 -11.89 12.62
N ALA A 95 -0.59 -12.86 13.21
CA ALA A 95 -1.50 -13.74 12.50
C ALA A 95 -2.69 -13.01 11.89
N ALA A 96 -3.18 -11.96 12.57
CA ALA A 96 -4.31 -11.19 12.05
C ALA A 96 -3.94 -10.44 10.78
N ALA A 97 -2.74 -9.85 10.74
CA ALA A 97 -2.24 -9.16 9.56
C ALA A 97 -2.07 -10.13 8.38
N VAL A 98 -1.52 -11.31 8.66
CA VAL A 98 -1.34 -12.34 7.63
C VAL A 98 -2.69 -12.80 7.08
N ARG A 99 -3.68 -13.02 7.95
CA ARG A 99 -5.02 -13.41 7.51
C ARG A 99 -5.67 -12.35 6.61
N ARG A 100 -5.50 -11.08 6.96
CA ARG A 100 -6.04 -9.98 6.14
C ARG A 100 -5.36 -9.93 4.76
N ALA A 101 -4.04 -10.11 4.74
CA ALA A 101 -3.30 -10.15 3.48
C ALA A 101 -3.76 -11.31 2.60
N ILE A 102 -3.91 -12.49 3.17
CA ILE A 102 -4.39 -13.67 2.44
C ILE A 102 -5.78 -13.42 1.87
N LYS A 103 -6.66 -12.81 2.64
CA LYS A 103 -8.01 -12.49 2.20
C LYS A 103 -8.01 -11.57 0.97
N ILE A 104 -7.14 -10.57 0.99
CA ILE A 104 -6.98 -9.66 -0.13
C ILE A 104 -6.45 -10.41 -1.36
N LEU A 105 -5.46 -11.24 -1.19
CA LEU A 105 -4.89 -12.04 -2.29
C LEU A 105 -5.91 -13.02 -2.88
N LYS A 106 -6.74 -13.62 -2.05
CA LYS A 106 -7.77 -14.55 -2.52
C LYS A 106 -8.80 -13.89 -3.42
N ARG A 107 -9.06 -12.61 -3.25
CA ARG A 107 -9.98 -11.87 -4.12
C ARG A 107 -9.27 -11.21 -5.31
N GLY A 108 -8.00 -11.56 -5.54
CA GLY A 108 -7.22 -11.02 -6.67
C GLY A 108 -6.61 -9.66 -6.41
N GLY A 109 -6.46 -9.27 -5.16
CA GLY A 109 -5.88 -7.98 -4.80
C GLY A 109 -4.38 -8.00 -4.69
N ALA A 110 -3.79 -6.81 -4.49
CA ALA A 110 -2.34 -6.64 -4.33
C ALA A 110 -2.03 -6.22 -2.90
N VAL A 111 -0.97 -6.81 -2.34
CA VAL A 111 -0.49 -6.50 -1.00
C VAL A 111 0.94 -5.97 -1.11
N GLY A 112 1.23 -4.87 -0.43
CA GLY A 112 2.57 -4.28 -0.41
C GLY A 112 3.26 -4.55 0.92
N ILE A 113 4.51 -4.99 0.86
CA ILE A 113 5.31 -5.30 2.04
C ILE A 113 6.67 -4.62 1.91
N PHE A 114 7.06 -3.89 2.96
CA PHE A 114 8.39 -3.31 3.07
C PHE A 114 9.02 -3.86 4.36
N PRO A 115 9.80 -4.92 4.26
CA PRO A 115 10.40 -5.57 5.44
C PRO A 115 11.34 -4.67 6.22
#